data_cc7a8ce2b726ab52620f687fdad6fcfa
#
_entry.id   cc7a8ce2b726ab52620f687fdad6fcfa
#
_cell.length_a   1.000
_cell.length_b   1.000
_cell.length_c   1.000
_cell.angle_alpha   90.00
_cell.angle_beta   90.00
_cell.angle_gamma   90.00
#
_symmetry.space_group_name_H-M   'P 1'
#
loop_
_entity.id
_entity.type
_entity.pdbx_description
1 polymer ?
#
loop_
_entity_poly.entity_id
_entity_poly.type
_entity_poly.pdbx_seq_one_letter_code
_entity_poly.pdbx_strand_id
1 'polypeptide(L)'
;MTSEQARLTAVITTVEQEAQDEAKALAGEGRTARAIRRLRKSSSLNLHTGSVALDLLVEGGTLPTTHRQALDALREADAALVGELTGVLRQERRDADIQAVKLLRERTGIDLAGGYHLVRELSAQLGR
;
A
#
# COMPACT_ATOMS: atom_id res chain seq x y z
N MET A 1 12.78 0.55 -9.13
CA MET A 1 12.20 0.34 -7.79
C MET A 1 13.11 -0.56 -6.97
N THR A 2 13.51 -0.15 -5.77
CA THR A 2 14.32 -0.96 -4.87
C THR A 2 13.46 -2.04 -4.20
N SER A 3 14.11 -3.05 -3.61
CA SER A 3 13.40 -4.09 -2.85
C SER A 3 12.62 -3.50 -1.67
N GLU A 4 13.17 -2.49 -1.00
CA GLU A 4 12.48 -1.80 0.09
C GLU A 4 11.24 -1.06 -0.39
N GLN A 5 11.32 -0.37 -1.53
CA GLN A 5 10.18 0.31 -2.13
C GLN A 5 9.10 -0.67 -2.55
N ALA A 6 9.50 -1.80 -3.15
CA ALA A 6 8.54 -2.83 -3.56
C ALA A 6 7.81 -3.43 -2.35
N ARG A 7 8.53 -3.68 -1.27
CA ARG A 7 7.94 -4.17 -0.03
C ARG A 7 6.99 -3.15 0.57
N LEU A 8 7.41 -1.89 0.62
CA LEU A 8 6.58 -0.81 1.15
C LEU A 8 5.31 -0.63 0.32
N THR A 9 5.44 -0.61 -1.00
CA THR A 9 4.27 -0.56 -1.90
C THR A 9 3.30 -1.71 -1.63
N ALA A 10 3.83 -2.93 -1.47
CA ALA A 10 3.00 -4.10 -1.22
C ALA A 10 2.22 -4.01 0.10
N VAL A 11 2.86 -3.53 1.19
CA VAL A 11 2.20 -3.47 2.50
C VAL A 11 1.18 -2.34 2.62
N ILE A 12 1.18 -1.36 1.72
CA ILE A 12 0.26 -0.22 1.75
C ILE A 12 -0.76 -0.23 0.61
N THR A 13 -0.74 -1.24 -0.24
CA THR A 13 -1.72 -1.39 -1.32
C THR A 13 -2.86 -2.28 -0.86
N THR A 14 -4.09 -1.78 -0.94
CA THR A 14 -5.26 -2.55 -0.51
C THR A 14 -5.54 -3.71 -1.46
N VAL A 15 -5.84 -4.88 -0.89
CA VAL A 15 -6.20 -6.09 -1.62
C VAL A 15 -7.38 -6.73 -0.91
N GLU A 16 -8.43 -7.07 -1.64
CA GLU A 16 -9.61 -7.71 -1.06
C GLU A 16 -9.23 -8.99 -0.30
N GLN A 17 -9.89 -9.24 0.83
CA GLN A 17 -9.60 -10.41 1.64
C GLN A 17 -9.77 -11.72 0.86
N GLU A 18 -10.82 -11.81 0.03
CA GLU A 18 -11.04 -12.98 -0.80
C GLU A 18 -9.84 -13.24 -1.74
N ALA A 19 -9.29 -12.19 -2.32
CA ALA A 19 -8.12 -12.30 -3.20
C ALA A 19 -6.90 -12.80 -2.42
N GLN A 20 -6.70 -12.31 -1.21
CA GLN A 20 -5.60 -12.76 -0.36
C GLN A 20 -5.75 -14.24 -0.01
N ASP A 21 -6.95 -14.67 0.35
CA ASP A 21 -7.22 -16.07 0.73
C ASP A 21 -7.02 -17.01 -0.45
N GLU A 22 -7.53 -16.64 -1.64
CA GLU A 22 -7.38 -17.44 -2.85
C GLU A 22 -5.91 -17.52 -3.28
N ALA A 23 -5.18 -16.41 -3.20
CA ALA A 23 -3.76 -16.37 -3.56
C ALA A 23 -2.95 -17.28 -2.63
N LYS A 24 -3.22 -17.25 -1.34
CA LYS A 24 -2.57 -18.13 -0.36
C LYS A 24 -2.83 -19.59 -0.67
N ALA A 25 -4.07 -19.94 -0.98
CA ALA A 25 -4.44 -21.32 -1.33
C ALA A 25 -3.72 -21.78 -2.60
N LEU A 26 -3.68 -20.91 -3.63
CA LEU A 26 -2.99 -21.21 -4.88
C LEU A 26 -1.50 -21.41 -4.66
N ALA A 27 -0.86 -20.59 -3.85
CA ALA A 27 0.56 -20.72 -3.51
C ALA A 27 0.83 -22.03 -2.78
N GLY A 28 -0.07 -22.43 -1.87
CA GLY A 28 0.01 -23.71 -1.16
C GLY A 28 -0.06 -24.93 -2.09
N GLU A 29 -0.70 -24.78 -3.25
CA GLU A 29 -0.78 -25.81 -4.29
C GLU A 29 0.41 -25.75 -5.26
N GLY A 30 1.37 -24.87 -5.05
CA GLY A 30 2.50 -24.66 -5.95
C GLY A 30 2.17 -23.84 -7.19
N ARG A 31 1.00 -23.19 -7.24
CA ARG A 31 0.53 -22.39 -8.38
C ARG A 31 0.88 -20.92 -8.20
N THR A 32 2.16 -20.64 -8.06
CA THR A 32 2.68 -19.30 -7.73
C THR A 32 2.26 -18.22 -8.74
N ALA A 33 2.39 -18.51 -10.04
CA ALA A 33 2.03 -17.54 -11.09
C ALA A 33 0.54 -17.16 -11.03
N ARG A 34 -0.32 -18.13 -10.78
CA ARG A 34 -1.76 -17.89 -10.64
C ARG A 34 -2.08 -17.09 -9.39
N ALA A 35 -1.37 -17.36 -8.29
CA ALA A 35 -1.53 -16.62 -7.04
C ALA A 35 -1.20 -15.13 -7.24
N ILE A 36 -0.08 -14.83 -7.88
CA ILE A 36 0.31 -13.44 -8.19
C ILE A 36 -0.73 -12.79 -9.09
N ARG A 37 -1.19 -13.47 -10.10
CA ARG A 37 -2.23 -12.96 -11.01
C ARG A 37 -3.52 -12.64 -10.26
N ARG A 38 -3.90 -13.48 -9.32
CA ARG A 38 -5.11 -13.26 -8.50
C ARG A 38 -4.99 -11.98 -7.67
N LEU A 39 -3.83 -11.76 -7.04
CA LEU A 39 -3.58 -10.52 -6.28
C LEU A 39 -3.64 -9.29 -7.18
N ARG A 40 -3.06 -9.36 -8.36
CA ARG A 40 -3.01 -8.24 -9.29
C ARG A 40 -4.37 -7.89 -9.89
N LYS A 41 -5.26 -8.87 -10.02
CA LYS A 41 -6.57 -8.70 -10.64
C LYS A 41 -7.46 -7.72 -9.88
N SER A 42 -7.35 -7.70 -8.57
CA SER A 42 -8.19 -6.84 -7.71
C SER A 42 -7.41 -5.79 -6.95
N SER A 43 -6.25 -5.39 -7.48
CA SER A 43 -5.40 -4.38 -6.85
C SER A 43 -4.57 -3.66 -7.91
N SER A 44 -3.85 -2.63 -7.48
CA SER A 44 -2.92 -1.89 -8.35
C SER A 44 -1.50 -2.48 -8.35
N LEU A 45 -1.30 -3.65 -7.75
CA LEU A 45 0.01 -4.30 -7.72
C LEU A 45 0.47 -4.67 -9.13
N ASN A 46 1.76 -4.45 -9.44
CA ASN A 46 2.36 -4.92 -10.67
C ASN A 46 2.96 -6.32 -10.44
N LEU A 47 3.63 -6.88 -11.43
CA LEU A 47 4.20 -8.22 -11.32
C LEU A 47 5.21 -8.31 -10.17
N HIS A 48 6.10 -7.33 -10.05
CA HIS A 48 7.13 -7.32 -9.01
C HIS A 48 6.51 -7.15 -7.61
N THR A 49 5.67 -6.14 -7.43
CA THR A 49 5.03 -5.89 -6.13
C THR A 49 4.02 -6.97 -5.78
N GLY A 50 3.36 -7.57 -6.78
CA GLY A 50 2.49 -8.72 -6.58
C GLY A 50 3.25 -9.94 -6.06
N SER A 51 4.45 -10.18 -6.59
CA SER A 51 5.32 -11.25 -6.12
C SER A 51 5.74 -11.03 -4.65
N VAL A 52 6.13 -9.79 -4.32
CA VAL A 52 6.50 -9.42 -2.94
C VAL A 52 5.30 -9.59 -2.01
N ALA A 53 4.12 -9.16 -2.43
CA ALA A 53 2.89 -9.30 -1.65
C ALA A 53 2.57 -10.78 -1.38
N LEU A 54 2.74 -11.65 -2.38
CA LEU A 54 2.53 -13.07 -2.20
C LEU A 54 3.51 -13.65 -1.19
N ASP A 55 4.78 -13.28 -1.25
CA ASP A 55 5.78 -13.73 -0.28
C ASP A 55 5.37 -13.36 1.15
N LEU A 56 4.86 -12.14 1.35
CA LEU A 56 4.36 -11.69 2.65
C LEU A 56 3.21 -12.58 3.15
N LEU A 57 2.27 -12.92 2.28
CA LEU A 57 1.14 -13.79 2.63
C LEU A 57 1.60 -15.20 2.98
N VAL A 58 2.52 -15.76 2.20
CA VAL A 58 3.06 -17.11 2.42
C VAL A 58 3.85 -17.18 3.74
N GLU A 59 4.52 -16.10 4.12
CA GLU A 59 5.24 -16.00 5.38
C GLU A 59 4.31 -15.82 6.60
N GLY A 60 3.00 -15.78 6.38
CA GLY A 60 2.01 -15.65 7.44
C GLY A 60 1.57 -14.21 7.72
N GLY A 61 2.00 -13.26 6.90
CA GLY A 61 1.58 -11.87 7.01
C GLY A 61 0.21 -11.64 6.38
N THR A 62 -0.26 -10.40 6.45
CA THR A 62 -1.52 -9.97 5.84
C THR A 62 -1.29 -8.69 5.05
N LEU A 63 -2.16 -8.46 4.06
CA LEU A 63 -2.17 -7.21 3.31
C LEU A 63 -3.37 -6.38 3.78
N PRO A 64 -3.29 -5.05 3.67
CA PRO A 64 -4.43 -4.22 4.07
C PRO A 64 -5.63 -4.47 3.16
N THR A 65 -6.82 -4.46 3.74
CA THR A 65 -8.08 -4.53 3.00
C THR A 65 -8.76 -3.17 2.92
N THR A 66 -8.35 -2.22 3.76
CA THR A 66 -8.87 -0.85 3.78
C THR A 66 -7.72 0.15 3.74
N HIS A 67 -8.02 1.37 3.33
CA HIS A 67 -7.01 2.44 3.33
C HIS A 67 -6.57 2.82 4.74
N ARG A 68 -7.43 2.66 5.73
CA ARG A 68 -7.07 2.86 7.13
C ARG A 68 -6.01 1.86 7.58
N GLN A 69 -6.20 0.59 7.24
CA GLN A 69 -5.21 -0.45 7.51
C GLN A 69 -3.91 -0.19 6.76
N ALA A 70 -4.00 0.27 5.51
CA ALA A 70 -2.84 0.63 4.71
C ALA A 70 -2.06 1.79 5.35
N LEU A 71 -2.75 2.80 5.86
CA LEU A 71 -2.10 3.92 6.56
C LEU A 71 -1.43 3.44 7.85
N ASP A 72 -2.08 2.57 8.61
CA ASP A 72 -1.49 1.99 9.82
C ASP A 72 -0.22 1.21 9.48
N ALA A 73 -0.25 0.44 8.39
CA ALA A 73 0.92 -0.29 7.91
C ALA A 73 2.05 0.65 7.50
N LEU A 74 1.73 1.76 6.84
CA LEU A 74 2.71 2.79 6.48
C LEU A 74 3.34 3.41 7.73
N ARG A 75 2.52 3.74 8.71
CA ARG A 75 2.99 4.33 9.96
C ARG A 75 3.94 3.38 10.70
N GLU A 76 3.65 2.10 10.68
CA GLU A 76 4.49 1.08 11.30
C GLU A 76 5.80 0.89 10.52
N ALA A 77 5.74 0.92 9.19
CA ALA A 77 6.91 0.69 8.35
C ALA A 77 7.80 1.94 8.21
N ASP A 78 7.21 3.13 8.19
CA ASP A 78 7.94 4.38 7.98
C ASP A 78 7.21 5.55 8.67
N ALA A 79 7.33 5.60 9.98
CA ALA A 79 6.72 6.67 10.79
C ALA A 79 7.24 8.05 10.39
N ALA A 80 8.50 8.15 9.98
CA ALA A 80 9.10 9.42 9.54
C ALA A 80 8.40 9.97 8.32
N LEU A 81 8.07 9.13 7.35
CA LEU A 81 7.33 9.55 6.15
C LEU A 81 5.93 10.06 6.54
N VAL A 82 5.22 9.37 7.43
CA VAL A 82 3.91 9.83 7.89
C VAL A 82 4.04 11.19 8.58
N GLY A 83 5.11 11.42 9.34
CA GLY A 83 5.41 12.72 9.94
C GLY A 83 5.62 13.81 8.90
N GLU A 84 6.37 13.52 7.82
CA GLU A 84 6.58 14.46 6.72
C GLU A 84 5.26 14.80 6.01
N LEU A 85 4.43 13.79 5.73
CA LEU A 85 3.12 13.98 5.11
C LEU A 85 2.21 14.85 6.00
N THR A 86 2.21 14.59 7.29
CA THR A 86 1.46 15.39 8.27
C THR A 86 1.90 16.84 8.24
N GLY A 87 3.23 17.08 8.20
CA GLY A 87 3.78 18.41 8.11
C GLY A 87 3.32 19.15 6.84
N VAL A 88 3.32 18.46 5.70
CA VAL A 88 2.82 19.04 4.43
C VAL A 88 1.34 19.40 4.53
N LEU A 89 0.52 18.49 5.09
CA LEU A 89 -0.93 18.72 5.20
C LEU A 89 -1.28 19.83 6.18
N ARG A 90 -0.45 20.07 7.17
CA ARG A 90 -0.65 21.17 8.15
C ARG A 90 -0.23 22.54 7.63
N GLN A 91 0.48 22.60 6.50
CA GLN A 91 0.77 23.86 5.84
C GLN A 91 -0.50 24.33 5.14
N GLU A 92 -1.27 25.19 5.63
CA GLU A 92 -2.54 25.65 5.08
C GLU A 92 -2.43 26.17 3.63
N ARG A 93 -1.89 25.35 2.73
CA ARG A 93 -1.71 25.65 1.33
C ARG A 93 -2.83 25.03 0.52
N ARG A 94 -3.24 25.71 -0.54
CA ARG A 94 -4.31 25.24 -1.44
C ARG A 94 -3.97 23.87 -2.07
N ASP A 95 -2.69 23.61 -2.33
CA ASP A 95 -2.21 22.40 -2.99
C ASP A 95 -1.59 21.38 -2.02
N ALA A 96 -1.83 21.50 -0.71
CA ALA A 96 -1.21 20.64 0.29
C ALA A 96 -1.51 19.15 0.03
N ASP A 97 -2.74 18.82 -0.32
CA ASP A 97 -3.13 17.43 -0.61
C ASP A 97 -2.36 16.89 -1.82
N ILE A 98 -2.23 17.70 -2.88
CA ILE A 98 -1.48 17.32 -4.08
C ILE A 98 -0.01 17.09 -3.74
N GLN A 99 0.59 17.97 -2.96
CA GLN A 99 1.99 17.84 -2.55
C GLN A 99 2.21 16.59 -1.68
N ALA A 100 1.28 16.29 -0.77
CA ALA A 100 1.34 15.10 0.07
C ALA A 100 1.25 13.82 -0.78
N VAL A 101 0.32 13.77 -1.74
CA VAL A 101 0.20 12.62 -2.65
C VAL A 101 1.49 12.44 -3.45
N LYS A 102 2.04 13.53 -3.97
CA LYS A 102 3.30 13.48 -4.74
C LYS A 102 4.45 12.93 -3.90
N LEU A 103 4.61 13.43 -2.67
CA LEU A 103 5.66 12.95 -1.76
C LEU A 103 5.48 11.47 -1.45
N LEU A 104 4.26 11.05 -1.12
CA LEU A 104 3.97 9.65 -0.82
C LEU A 104 4.34 8.73 -2.00
N ARG A 105 3.95 9.12 -3.20
CA ARG A 105 4.23 8.32 -4.40
C ARG A 105 5.72 8.25 -4.72
N GLU A 106 6.47 9.33 -4.52
CA GLU A 106 7.92 9.35 -4.74
C GLU A 106 8.64 8.41 -3.78
N ARG A 107 8.16 8.32 -2.54
CA ARG A 107 8.81 7.51 -1.51
C ARG A 107 8.40 6.05 -1.52
N THR A 108 7.20 5.75 -1.97
CA THR A 108 6.64 4.38 -1.86
C THR A 108 6.42 3.69 -3.19
N GLY A 109 6.26 4.43 -4.27
CA GLY A 109 5.91 3.86 -5.56
C GLY A 109 4.43 3.49 -5.70
N ILE A 110 3.59 3.85 -4.74
CA ILE A 110 2.14 3.57 -4.81
C ILE A 110 1.52 4.28 -6.02
N ASP A 111 0.44 3.73 -6.58
CA ASP A 111 -0.27 4.36 -7.70
C ASP A 111 -1.01 5.63 -7.25
N LEU A 112 -1.47 6.41 -8.22
CA LEU A 112 -2.13 7.70 -7.94
C LEU A 112 -3.37 7.53 -7.06
N ALA A 113 -4.24 6.58 -7.40
CA ALA A 113 -5.48 6.35 -6.64
C ALA A 113 -5.17 5.94 -5.19
N GLY A 114 -4.24 5.01 -5.00
CA GLY A 114 -3.83 4.55 -3.67
C GLY A 114 -3.21 5.68 -2.86
N GLY A 115 -2.34 6.48 -3.48
CA GLY A 115 -1.73 7.63 -2.82
C GLY A 115 -2.76 8.66 -2.39
N TYR A 116 -3.72 8.96 -3.25
CA TYR A 116 -4.81 9.88 -2.97
C TYR A 116 -5.65 9.40 -1.78
N HIS A 117 -6.03 8.13 -1.77
CA HIS A 117 -6.86 7.58 -0.69
C HIS A 117 -6.12 7.56 0.65
N LEU A 118 -4.83 7.23 0.66
CA LEU A 118 -4.03 7.26 1.89
C LEU A 118 -3.90 8.67 2.44
N VAL A 119 -3.65 9.66 1.59
CA VAL A 119 -3.57 11.06 2.00
C VAL A 119 -4.90 11.54 2.55
N ARG A 120 -6.01 11.16 1.92
CA ARG A 120 -7.35 11.50 2.44
C ARG A 120 -7.60 10.88 3.80
N GLU A 121 -7.20 9.63 4.00
CA GLU A 121 -7.34 8.96 5.28
C GLU A 121 -6.54 9.69 6.37
N LEU A 122 -5.29 10.03 6.06
CA LEU A 122 -4.45 10.79 6.99
C LEU A 122 -5.06 12.16 7.29
N SER A 123 -5.52 12.86 6.27
CA SER A 123 -6.15 14.17 6.40
C SER A 123 -7.37 14.12 7.31
N ALA A 124 -8.19 13.08 7.17
CA ALA A 124 -9.36 12.87 8.02
C ALA A 124 -8.95 12.63 9.49
N GLN A 125 -7.88 11.86 9.73
CA GLN A 125 -7.35 11.62 11.07
C GLN A 125 -6.81 12.91 11.72
N LEU A 126 -6.35 13.86 10.91
CA LEU A 126 -5.87 15.15 11.39
C LEU A 126 -7.01 16.18 11.61
N GLY A 127 -8.25 15.79 11.34
CA GLY A 127 -9.40 16.69 11.51
C GLY A 127 -9.58 17.71 10.40
N ARG A 128 -9.08 17.42 9.22
CA ARG A 128 -9.17 18.32 8.06
C ARG A 128 -10.38 18.01 7.22
#